data_8d2225628e2036e7eb592462226780ac
#
_entry.id   8d2225628e2036e7eb592462226780ac
#
_cell.length_a   1.000
_cell.length_b   1.000
_cell.length_c   1.000
_cell.angle_alpha   90.00
_cell.angle_beta   90.00
_cell.angle_gamma   90.00
#
_symmetry.space_group_name_H-M   'P 1'
#
loop_
_entity.id
_entity.type
_entity.pdbx_description
1 polymer ?
#
loop_
_entity_poly.entity_id
_entity_poly.type
_entity_poly.pdbx_seq_one_letter_code
_entity_poly.pdbx_strand_id
1 'polypeptide(L)'
;MTRASTAARAKDWEMKPGFDVRIGINPISWSNDDLPSLGGETPLDVALAEGAAIGYQGFELGNKFPRETQALRDVLAPHRLALVSGWYSGRLARRGVVEEIAEVGPHLKLLAEGGANVMVYGEVADSIQGARVPLYKRPRFARATQWREYGERVTAFAKYTRDHGVRLAYHHHMGAYVESAADVDRFMESTGDDVGLLFDSGHMTFAGGDPVAMLEKHVRRVCHVHCKDARPDVMRMARNRNWSFLEAVINGAFTVPGDGAVDFRALIDILRRHSYQGWLVVEAEQDPVVAPAYRYADMGYRHLAKLVGDGNGSLA
;
A
#
# COMPACT_ATOMS: atom_id res chain seq x y z
N MET A 1 -40.74 21.13 -17.22
CA MET A 1 -39.52 20.37 -17.56
C MET A 1 -38.36 21.05 -16.85
N THR A 2 -38.10 20.63 -15.62
CA THR A 2 -37.06 21.20 -14.75
C THR A 2 -35.81 20.29 -14.84
N ARG A 3 -34.73 20.84 -15.35
CA ARG A 3 -33.42 20.16 -15.38
C ARG A 3 -32.91 20.07 -13.94
N ALA A 4 -32.83 18.86 -13.40
CA ALA A 4 -32.13 18.60 -12.18
C ALA A 4 -30.62 18.73 -12.43
N SER A 5 -30.00 19.72 -11.80
CA SER A 5 -28.57 19.94 -11.75
C SER A 5 -27.95 18.86 -10.86
N THR A 6 -27.27 17.90 -11.45
CA THR A 6 -26.36 16.99 -10.76
C THR A 6 -25.03 17.70 -10.52
N ALA A 7 -25.01 18.58 -9.53
CA ALA A 7 -23.76 19.04 -8.96
C ALA A 7 -23.21 17.91 -8.08
N ALA A 8 -22.29 17.12 -8.63
CA ALA A 8 -21.44 16.25 -7.82
C ALA A 8 -20.70 17.14 -6.82
N ARG A 9 -20.98 16.97 -5.52
CA ARG A 9 -20.22 17.61 -4.46
C ARG A 9 -18.77 17.19 -4.61
N ALA A 10 -17.92 18.14 -4.99
CA ALA A 10 -16.49 18.03 -4.76
C ALA A 10 -16.33 17.77 -3.26
N LYS A 11 -15.86 16.57 -2.89
CA LYS A 11 -15.51 16.28 -1.50
C LYS A 11 -14.35 17.20 -1.16
N ASP A 12 -14.57 18.12 -0.22
CA ASP A 12 -13.55 19.02 0.29
C ASP A 12 -12.41 18.19 0.87
N TRP A 13 -11.25 18.20 0.18
CA TRP A 13 -9.98 17.67 0.64
C TRP A 13 -9.30 18.63 1.63
N GLU A 14 -10.09 19.50 2.28
CA GLU A 14 -9.58 20.33 3.36
C GLU A 14 -9.15 19.43 4.52
N MET A 15 -7.84 19.21 4.61
CA MET A 15 -7.22 18.50 5.72
C MET A 15 -7.55 19.24 7.01
N LYS A 16 -8.24 18.59 7.93
CA LYS A 16 -8.40 19.12 9.28
C LYS A 16 -7.02 19.24 9.91
N PRO A 17 -6.70 20.32 10.65
CA PRO A 17 -5.44 20.41 11.34
C PRO A 17 -5.32 19.27 12.36
N GLY A 18 -4.24 18.49 12.26
CA GLY A 18 -3.93 17.44 13.23
C GLY A 18 -3.58 16.09 12.61
N PHE A 19 -2.89 15.27 13.39
CA PHE A 19 -2.60 13.88 13.07
C PHE A 19 -3.82 13.02 13.40
N ASP A 20 -4.47 12.47 12.38
CA ASP A 20 -5.67 11.64 12.52
C ASP A 20 -5.52 10.38 11.68
N VAL A 21 -5.22 9.27 12.34
CA VAL A 21 -4.92 8.00 11.70
C VAL A 21 -5.77 6.86 12.23
N ARG A 22 -6.08 5.94 11.34
CA ARG A 22 -6.71 4.65 11.63
C ARG A 22 -5.72 3.53 11.33
N ILE A 23 -5.79 2.44 12.07
CA ILE A 23 -4.92 1.27 11.84
C ILE A 23 -5.72 0.24 11.06
N GLY A 24 -5.26 -0.07 9.85
CA GLY A 24 -5.77 -1.10 8.97
C GLY A 24 -4.78 -2.23 8.77
N ILE A 25 -5.22 -3.27 8.06
CA ILE A 25 -4.36 -4.41 7.74
C ILE A 25 -4.60 -4.89 6.31
N ASN A 26 -3.54 -5.38 5.67
CA ASN A 26 -3.62 -6.09 4.42
C ASN A 26 -3.85 -7.60 4.69
N PRO A 27 -4.81 -8.24 4.01
CA PRO A 27 -5.12 -9.67 4.24
C PRO A 27 -3.99 -10.62 3.81
N ILE A 28 -2.93 -10.11 3.19
CA ILE A 28 -1.77 -10.90 2.74
C ILE A 28 -1.10 -11.68 3.89
N SER A 29 -1.29 -11.24 5.14
CA SER A 29 -0.82 -11.95 6.33
C SER A 29 -1.51 -13.31 6.53
N TRP A 30 -2.74 -13.48 6.05
CA TRP A 30 -3.50 -14.75 6.11
C TRP A 30 -3.43 -15.54 4.82
N SER A 31 -3.36 -14.86 3.68
CA SER A 31 -3.39 -15.47 2.34
C SER A 31 -2.59 -14.58 1.40
N ASN A 32 -1.46 -15.09 0.91
CA ASN A 32 -0.57 -14.33 0.06
C ASN A 32 -1.11 -14.28 -1.38
N ASP A 33 -1.38 -13.08 -1.88
CA ASP A 33 -1.95 -12.87 -3.22
C ASP A 33 -0.90 -13.05 -4.34
N ASP A 34 0.39 -12.82 -4.06
CA ASP A 34 1.51 -13.05 -5.01
C ASP A 34 1.96 -14.52 -5.03
N LEU A 35 1.72 -15.27 -3.94
CA LEU A 35 2.02 -16.68 -3.83
C LEU A 35 0.84 -17.43 -3.18
N PRO A 36 -0.24 -17.73 -3.91
CA PRO A 36 -1.49 -18.28 -3.38
C PRO A 36 -1.37 -19.63 -2.65
N SER A 37 -0.25 -20.32 -2.77
CA SER A 37 0.04 -21.52 -1.97
C SER A 37 0.31 -21.22 -0.49
N LEU A 38 0.62 -19.97 -0.13
CA LEU A 38 0.80 -19.53 1.24
C LEU A 38 -0.55 -19.05 1.81
N GLY A 39 -1.14 -19.82 2.69
CA GLY A 39 -2.41 -19.51 3.35
C GLY A 39 -3.64 -19.56 2.44
N GLY A 40 -3.53 -20.20 1.25
CA GLY A 40 -4.62 -20.29 0.29
C GLY A 40 -5.90 -20.90 0.85
N GLU A 41 -5.79 -21.82 1.81
CA GLU A 41 -6.91 -22.47 2.45
C GLU A 41 -7.58 -21.64 3.56
N THR A 42 -6.99 -20.52 4.02
CA THR A 42 -7.58 -19.68 5.06
C THR A 42 -8.82 -18.97 4.53
N PRO A 43 -10.01 -19.19 5.07
CA PRO A 43 -11.23 -18.50 4.64
C PRO A 43 -11.16 -16.99 4.92
N LEU A 44 -11.86 -16.18 4.11
CA LEU A 44 -11.90 -14.72 4.30
C LEU A 44 -12.50 -14.33 5.65
N ASP A 45 -13.57 -15.00 6.08
CA ASP A 45 -14.26 -14.73 7.34
C ASP A 45 -13.35 -14.94 8.56
N VAL A 46 -12.41 -15.87 8.50
CA VAL A 46 -11.40 -16.06 9.55
C VAL A 46 -10.48 -14.84 9.62
N ALA A 47 -9.97 -14.35 8.50
CA ALA A 47 -9.12 -13.16 8.49
C ALA A 47 -9.86 -11.92 9.01
N LEU A 48 -11.13 -11.73 8.60
CA LEU A 48 -11.95 -10.59 9.03
C LEU A 48 -12.27 -10.68 10.54
N ALA A 49 -12.66 -11.85 11.03
CA ALA A 49 -12.96 -12.05 12.45
C ALA A 49 -11.73 -11.84 13.34
N GLU A 50 -10.59 -12.40 12.95
CA GLU A 50 -9.34 -12.25 13.68
C GLU A 50 -8.85 -10.79 13.67
N GLY A 51 -8.87 -10.12 12.52
CA GLY A 51 -8.49 -8.72 12.41
C GLY A 51 -9.37 -7.80 13.26
N ALA A 52 -10.69 -8.01 13.24
CA ALA A 52 -11.63 -7.27 14.08
C ALA A 52 -11.39 -7.54 15.58
N ALA A 53 -11.13 -8.79 15.97
CA ALA A 53 -10.85 -9.16 17.37
C ALA A 53 -9.57 -8.55 17.90
N ILE A 54 -8.55 -8.37 17.05
CA ILE A 54 -7.30 -7.68 17.38
C ILE A 54 -7.54 -6.18 17.60
N GLY A 55 -8.46 -5.57 16.86
CA GLY A 55 -8.79 -4.15 16.94
C GLY A 55 -8.53 -3.35 15.65
N TYR A 56 -8.21 -4.01 14.55
CA TYR A 56 -8.10 -3.33 13.25
C TYR A 56 -9.42 -2.68 12.85
N GLN A 57 -9.34 -1.50 12.26
CA GLN A 57 -10.51 -0.70 11.88
C GLN A 57 -10.93 -0.90 10.41
N GLY A 58 -10.12 -1.59 9.64
CA GLY A 58 -10.40 -1.88 8.23
C GLY A 58 -9.39 -2.81 7.58
N PHE A 59 -9.77 -3.31 6.43
CA PHE A 59 -8.96 -4.19 5.58
C PHE A 59 -8.76 -3.58 4.20
N GLU A 60 -7.60 -3.82 3.61
CA GLU A 60 -7.40 -3.65 2.17
C GLU A 60 -8.07 -4.79 1.41
N LEU A 61 -8.41 -4.51 0.15
CA LEU A 61 -9.08 -5.47 -0.72
C LEU A 61 -8.08 -6.51 -1.23
N GLY A 62 -8.16 -7.73 -0.74
CA GLY A 62 -7.39 -8.89 -1.21
C GLY A 62 -8.16 -9.72 -2.25
N ASN A 63 -7.52 -10.76 -2.78
CA ASN A 63 -8.07 -11.60 -3.85
C ASN A 63 -9.34 -12.37 -3.45
N LYS A 64 -9.51 -12.69 -2.17
CA LYS A 64 -10.66 -13.44 -1.64
C LYS A 64 -11.90 -12.59 -1.40
N PHE A 65 -11.78 -11.26 -1.48
CA PHE A 65 -12.91 -10.36 -1.24
C PHE A 65 -13.88 -10.34 -2.43
N PRO A 66 -15.19 -10.21 -2.18
CA PRO A 66 -16.17 -10.00 -3.25
C PRO A 66 -15.84 -8.76 -4.08
N ARG A 67 -16.12 -8.85 -5.38
CA ARG A 67 -15.90 -7.74 -6.34
C ARG A 67 -17.18 -6.99 -6.69
N GLU A 68 -18.28 -7.31 -6.04
CA GLU A 68 -19.56 -6.64 -6.13
C GLU A 68 -19.76 -5.83 -4.84
N THR A 69 -20.21 -4.56 -4.95
CA THR A 69 -20.22 -3.59 -3.84
C THR A 69 -21.08 -4.03 -2.67
N GLN A 70 -22.29 -4.57 -2.94
CA GLN A 70 -23.16 -4.99 -1.85
C GLN A 70 -22.60 -6.23 -1.13
N ALA A 71 -22.13 -7.21 -1.88
CA ALA A 71 -21.51 -8.41 -1.30
C ALA A 71 -20.25 -8.06 -0.48
N LEU A 72 -19.47 -7.08 -0.92
CA LEU A 72 -18.32 -6.57 -0.16
C LEU A 72 -18.74 -5.91 1.16
N ARG A 73 -19.81 -5.11 1.14
CA ARG A 73 -20.37 -4.52 2.35
C ARG A 73 -20.89 -5.58 3.30
N ASP A 74 -21.57 -6.60 2.78
CA ASP A 74 -22.18 -7.67 3.58
C ASP A 74 -21.13 -8.51 4.33
N VAL A 75 -19.93 -8.69 3.78
CA VAL A 75 -18.85 -9.42 4.48
C VAL A 75 -18.09 -8.53 5.48
N LEU A 76 -18.02 -7.22 5.29
CA LEU A 76 -17.31 -6.30 6.19
C LEU A 76 -18.19 -5.83 7.38
N ALA A 77 -19.47 -5.60 7.15
CA ALA A 77 -20.40 -5.01 8.12
C ALA A 77 -20.53 -5.78 9.44
N PRO A 78 -20.63 -7.14 9.45
CA PRO A 78 -20.71 -7.91 10.69
C PRO A 78 -19.52 -7.67 11.63
N HIS A 79 -18.35 -7.38 11.05
CA HIS A 79 -17.11 -7.13 11.78
C HIS A 79 -16.87 -5.64 12.06
N ARG A 80 -17.74 -4.74 11.59
CA ARG A 80 -17.59 -3.27 11.67
C ARG A 80 -16.29 -2.77 11.03
N LEU A 81 -15.81 -3.45 9.99
CA LEU A 81 -14.59 -3.12 9.28
C LEU A 81 -14.87 -2.20 8.10
N ALA A 82 -14.00 -1.24 7.87
CA ALA A 82 -14.01 -0.40 6.68
C ALA A 82 -13.21 -1.05 5.54
N LEU A 83 -13.61 -0.76 4.29
CA LEU A 83 -12.71 -0.94 3.16
C LEU A 83 -11.66 0.17 3.19
N VAL A 84 -10.39 -0.19 3.30
CA VAL A 84 -9.27 0.75 3.41
C VAL A 84 -8.85 1.28 2.05
N SER A 85 -8.56 0.38 1.14
CA SER A 85 -8.04 0.61 -0.21
C SER A 85 -8.13 -0.70 -1.01
N GLY A 86 -7.54 -0.72 -2.21
CA GLY A 86 -7.37 -1.95 -2.97
C GLY A 86 -6.24 -1.82 -3.98
N TRP A 87 -5.52 -2.91 -4.17
CA TRP A 87 -4.46 -3.01 -5.16
C TRP A 87 -5.04 -3.02 -6.58
N TYR A 88 -4.48 -2.17 -7.45
CA TYR A 88 -4.70 -2.15 -8.88
C TYR A 88 -3.39 -2.44 -9.63
N SER A 89 -3.39 -3.50 -10.43
CA SER A 89 -2.25 -3.93 -11.25
C SER A 89 -2.16 -3.10 -12.52
N GLY A 90 -1.59 -1.91 -12.43
CA GLY A 90 -1.45 -0.98 -13.54
C GLY A 90 -0.35 -1.36 -14.52
N ARG A 91 -0.44 -0.87 -15.75
CA ARG A 91 0.48 -1.16 -16.86
C ARG A 91 0.89 0.08 -17.65
N LEU A 92 0.87 1.25 -17.02
CA LEU A 92 1.16 2.54 -17.68
C LEU A 92 2.61 2.65 -18.19
N ALA A 93 3.53 1.79 -17.74
CA ALA A 93 4.85 1.70 -18.34
C ALA A 93 4.80 1.20 -19.81
N ARG A 94 3.76 0.45 -20.19
CA ARG A 94 3.57 -0.15 -21.51
C ARG A 94 2.25 0.22 -22.18
N ARG A 95 1.22 0.55 -21.40
CA ARG A 95 -0.13 0.84 -21.86
C ARG A 95 -0.38 2.34 -21.92
N GLY A 96 -1.24 2.77 -22.85
CA GLY A 96 -1.72 4.15 -22.93
C GLY A 96 -2.72 4.49 -21.84
N VAL A 97 -2.88 5.77 -21.52
CA VAL A 97 -3.80 6.24 -20.47
C VAL A 97 -5.25 5.89 -20.77
N VAL A 98 -5.68 6.00 -22.03
CA VAL A 98 -7.07 5.70 -22.43
C VAL A 98 -7.43 4.23 -22.18
N GLU A 99 -6.52 3.33 -22.51
CA GLU A 99 -6.68 1.90 -22.28
C GLU A 99 -6.69 1.57 -20.78
N GLU A 100 -5.79 2.21 -19.99
CA GLU A 100 -5.73 2.02 -18.55
C GLU A 100 -7.00 2.51 -17.85
N ILE A 101 -7.55 3.64 -18.30
CA ILE A 101 -8.83 4.18 -17.81
C ILE A 101 -9.99 3.20 -18.09
N ALA A 102 -10.02 2.58 -19.25
CA ALA A 102 -11.06 1.59 -19.58
C ALA A 102 -10.99 0.36 -18.65
N GLU A 103 -9.78 -0.09 -18.31
CA GLU A 103 -9.56 -1.26 -17.45
C GLU A 103 -9.88 -1.00 -15.96
N VAL A 104 -9.56 0.18 -15.45
CA VAL A 104 -9.71 0.48 -14.01
C VAL A 104 -11.16 0.65 -13.59
N GLY A 105 -12.08 0.92 -14.52
CA GLY A 105 -13.46 1.31 -14.26
C GLY A 105 -14.18 0.47 -13.18
N PRO A 106 -14.25 -0.86 -13.32
CA PRO A 106 -14.91 -1.72 -12.31
C PRO A 106 -14.27 -1.63 -10.93
N HIS A 107 -12.93 -1.61 -10.85
CA HIS A 107 -12.21 -1.53 -9.60
C HIS A 107 -12.38 -0.16 -8.92
N LEU A 108 -12.28 0.92 -9.69
CA LEU A 108 -12.47 2.29 -9.22
C LEU A 108 -13.88 2.49 -8.65
N LYS A 109 -14.90 1.96 -9.36
CA LYS A 109 -16.29 1.97 -8.89
C LYS A 109 -16.44 1.21 -7.57
N LEU A 110 -15.87 0.01 -7.45
CA LEU A 110 -15.92 -0.80 -6.25
C LEU A 110 -15.34 -0.06 -5.04
N LEU A 111 -14.17 0.57 -5.21
CA LEU A 111 -13.52 1.34 -4.15
C LEU A 111 -14.38 2.55 -3.73
N ALA A 112 -14.82 3.37 -4.68
CA ALA A 112 -15.60 4.56 -4.42
C ALA A 112 -16.92 4.23 -3.72
N GLU A 113 -17.67 3.24 -4.21
CA GLU A 113 -18.91 2.79 -3.60
C GLU A 113 -18.68 2.06 -2.28
N GLY A 114 -17.58 1.32 -2.13
CA GLY A 114 -17.16 0.67 -0.88
C GLY A 114 -16.72 1.64 0.21
N GLY A 115 -16.52 2.91 -0.13
CA GLY A 115 -16.14 3.97 0.82
C GLY A 115 -14.63 4.16 0.96
N ALA A 116 -13.80 3.47 0.18
CA ALA A 116 -12.36 3.73 0.09
C ALA A 116 -12.11 4.95 -0.79
N ASN A 117 -11.23 5.83 -0.34
CA ASN A 117 -10.84 7.04 -1.06
C ASN A 117 -9.41 6.99 -1.60
N VAL A 118 -8.74 5.83 -1.48
CA VAL A 118 -7.40 5.56 -1.98
C VAL A 118 -7.40 4.26 -2.76
N MET A 119 -6.69 4.26 -3.88
CA MET A 119 -6.37 3.08 -4.69
C MET A 119 -4.85 2.88 -4.67
N VAL A 120 -4.40 1.71 -4.26
CA VAL A 120 -3.00 1.31 -4.34
C VAL A 120 -2.68 0.95 -5.78
N TYR A 121 -1.83 1.72 -6.43
CA TYR A 121 -1.37 1.47 -7.80
C TYR A 121 0.00 0.79 -7.79
N GLY A 122 0.06 -0.47 -8.20
CA GLY A 122 1.30 -1.18 -8.49
C GLY A 122 1.57 -1.26 -9.99
N GLU A 123 2.75 -0.83 -10.46
CA GLU A 123 3.16 -1.00 -11.85
C GLU A 123 3.63 -2.43 -12.09
N VAL A 124 2.82 -3.23 -12.80
CA VAL A 124 3.12 -4.64 -13.04
C VAL A 124 3.63 -4.94 -14.46
N ALA A 125 3.66 -3.95 -15.37
CA ALA A 125 4.27 -4.16 -16.67
C ALA A 125 5.75 -4.50 -16.50
N ASP A 126 6.16 -5.61 -17.08
CA ASP A 126 7.54 -6.15 -16.98
C ASP A 126 8.04 -6.40 -15.53
N SER A 127 7.20 -6.24 -14.51
CA SER A 127 7.58 -6.54 -13.13
C SER A 127 7.95 -8.02 -12.97
N ILE A 128 8.96 -8.28 -12.15
CA ILE A 128 9.41 -9.65 -11.81
C ILE A 128 9.02 -10.06 -10.39
N GLN A 129 8.16 -9.29 -9.72
CA GLN A 129 7.74 -9.57 -8.34
C GLN A 129 7.12 -10.95 -8.16
N GLY A 130 6.26 -11.38 -9.07
CA GLY A 130 5.63 -12.71 -9.08
C GLY A 130 6.49 -13.81 -9.73
N ALA A 131 7.74 -13.55 -10.11
CA ALA A 131 8.61 -14.48 -10.81
C ALA A 131 9.79 -14.95 -9.94
N ARG A 132 10.21 -16.20 -10.14
CA ARG A 132 11.45 -16.73 -9.51
C ARG A 132 12.69 -16.28 -10.29
N VAL A 133 12.88 -14.96 -10.34
CA VAL A 133 13.97 -14.29 -11.06
C VAL A 133 14.71 -13.38 -10.08
N PRO A 134 16.07 -13.38 -10.07
CA PRO A 134 16.84 -12.51 -9.20
C PRO A 134 16.47 -11.03 -9.34
N LEU A 135 16.31 -10.31 -8.22
CA LEU A 135 15.84 -8.93 -8.16
C LEU A 135 16.70 -7.94 -8.98
N TYR A 136 18.00 -8.19 -9.15
CA TYR A 136 18.85 -7.32 -9.96
C TYR A 136 18.45 -7.26 -11.45
N LYS A 137 17.62 -8.21 -11.92
CA LYS A 137 17.08 -8.26 -13.30
C LYS A 137 15.80 -7.45 -13.48
N ARG A 138 15.34 -6.72 -12.48
CA ARG A 138 14.14 -5.88 -12.56
C ARG A 138 14.18 -4.90 -13.74
N PRO A 139 13.03 -4.47 -14.26
CA PRO A 139 12.97 -3.47 -15.31
C PRO A 139 13.51 -2.12 -14.81
N ARG A 140 14.08 -1.33 -15.74
CA ARG A 140 14.56 0.02 -15.47
C ARG A 140 14.32 0.94 -16.67
N PHE A 141 13.98 2.16 -16.39
CA PHE A 141 14.00 3.20 -17.42
C PHE A 141 15.45 3.68 -17.61
N ALA A 142 15.97 3.50 -18.83
CA ALA A 142 17.37 3.83 -19.15
C ALA A 142 17.57 5.32 -19.46
N ARG A 143 16.51 6.05 -19.86
CA ARG A 143 16.59 7.44 -20.33
C ARG A 143 15.64 8.35 -19.57
N ALA A 144 16.02 9.60 -19.37
CA ALA A 144 15.19 10.63 -18.74
C ALA A 144 13.85 10.84 -19.47
N THR A 145 13.82 10.68 -20.81
CA THR A 145 12.59 10.78 -21.60
C THR A 145 11.56 9.72 -21.20
N GLN A 146 11.99 8.49 -20.88
CA GLN A 146 11.08 7.41 -20.44
C GLN A 146 10.45 7.72 -19.07
N TRP A 147 11.22 8.30 -18.15
CA TRP A 147 10.71 8.76 -16.86
C TRP A 147 9.63 9.83 -17.03
N ARG A 148 9.91 10.83 -17.89
CA ARG A 148 8.96 11.90 -18.18
C ARG A 148 7.67 11.36 -18.80
N GLU A 149 7.77 10.57 -19.86
CA GLU A 149 6.62 9.98 -20.56
C GLU A 149 5.79 9.08 -19.64
N TYR A 150 6.44 8.31 -18.77
CA TYR A 150 5.77 7.50 -17.77
C TYR A 150 5.07 8.37 -16.73
N GLY A 151 5.77 9.36 -16.19
CA GLY A 151 5.23 10.32 -15.21
C GLY A 151 4.02 11.08 -15.74
N GLU A 152 4.05 11.51 -17.00
CA GLU A 152 2.92 12.18 -17.67
C GLU A 152 1.70 11.24 -17.75
N ARG A 153 1.88 9.96 -18.11
CA ARG A 153 0.79 8.97 -18.15
C ARG A 153 0.22 8.70 -16.78
N VAL A 154 1.06 8.47 -15.76
CA VAL A 154 0.58 8.24 -14.39
C VAL A 154 -0.13 9.48 -13.84
N THR A 155 0.35 10.68 -14.14
CA THR A 155 -0.32 11.93 -13.72
C THR A 155 -1.71 12.07 -14.34
N ALA A 156 -1.85 11.84 -15.64
CA ALA A 156 -3.14 11.90 -16.31
C ALA A 156 -4.13 10.85 -15.77
N PHE A 157 -3.63 9.64 -15.49
CA PHE A 157 -4.42 8.58 -14.88
C PHE A 157 -4.82 8.91 -13.44
N ALA A 158 -3.90 9.44 -12.63
CA ALA A 158 -4.19 9.85 -11.25
C ALA A 158 -5.22 10.98 -11.18
N LYS A 159 -5.15 11.93 -12.11
CA LYS A 159 -6.18 12.96 -12.25
C LYS A 159 -7.56 12.34 -12.50
N TYR A 160 -7.66 11.38 -13.42
CA TYR A 160 -8.89 10.68 -13.71
C TYR A 160 -9.45 9.96 -12.47
N THR A 161 -8.65 9.20 -11.72
CA THR A 161 -9.12 8.50 -10.52
C THR A 161 -9.56 9.46 -9.42
N ARG A 162 -8.85 10.57 -9.25
CA ARG A 162 -9.24 11.64 -8.30
C ARG A 162 -10.57 12.28 -8.67
N ASP A 163 -10.79 12.57 -9.96
CA ASP A 163 -12.05 13.16 -10.44
C ASP A 163 -13.24 12.20 -10.20
N HIS A 164 -12.96 10.89 -9.96
CA HIS A 164 -13.93 9.87 -9.54
C HIS A 164 -13.94 9.60 -8.02
N GLY A 165 -13.29 10.45 -7.24
CA GLY A 165 -13.31 10.41 -5.77
C GLY A 165 -12.33 9.44 -5.12
N VAL A 166 -11.38 8.89 -5.88
CA VAL A 166 -10.36 7.95 -5.36
C VAL A 166 -8.95 8.45 -5.73
N ARG A 167 -8.12 8.71 -4.74
CA ARG A 167 -6.75 9.16 -4.94
C ARG A 167 -5.85 7.97 -5.30
N LEU A 168 -5.06 8.11 -6.34
CA LEU A 168 -4.02 7.14 -6.66
C LEU A 168 -2.86 7.26 -5.66
N ALA A 169 -2.52 6.16 -5.00
CA ALA A 169 -1.33 5.99 -4.16
C ALA A 169 -0.35 5.06 -4.89
N TYR A 170 0.68 5.64 -5.49
CA TYR A 170 1.69 4.86 -6.22
C TYR A 170 2.54 4.06 -5.25
N HIS A 171 2.55 2.74 -5.42
CA HIS A 171 3.33 1.81 -4.62
C HIS A 171 4.67 1.49 -5.31
N HIS A 172 5.78 1.97 -4.73
CA HIS A 172 7.11 1.50 -5.12
C HIS A 172 7.31 0.08 -4.60
N HIS A 173 7.77 -0.82 -5.46
CA HIS A 173 7.77 -2.25 -5.13
C HIS A 173 9.03 -2.95 -5.61
N MET A 174 9.49 -3.95 -4.84
CA MET A 174 10.60 -4.80 -5.25
C MET A 174 10.28 -5.50 -6.57
N GLY A 175 11.23 -5.48 -7.50
CA GLY A 175 11.06 -6.11 -8.82
C GLY A 175 10.33 -5.27 -9.87
N ALA A 176 9.88 -4.05 -9.55
CA ALA A 176 9.22 -3.12 -10.46
C ALA A 176 10.17 -2.05 -11.03
N TYR A 177 9.64 -1.17 -11.89
CA TYR A 177 10.38 -0.03 -12.43
C TYR A 177 10.83 0.96 -11.36
N VAL A 178 9.94 1.24 -10.39
CA VAL A 178 10.21 2.13 -9.25
C VAL A 178 10.40 1.26 -8.01
N GLU A 179 11.65 1.09 -7.57
CA GLU A 179 12.04 0.23 -6.45
C GLU A 179 12.89 0.99 -5.44
N SER A 180 14.02 1.54 -5.88
CA SER A 180 14.98 2.21 -4.99
C SER A 180 14.57 3.64 -4.64
N ALA A 181 15.19 4.20 -3.59
CA ALA A 181 14.99 5.61 -3.23
C ALA A 181 15.26 6.55 -4.41
N ALA A 182 16.30 6.29 -5.19
CA ALA A 182 16.61 7.09 -6.39
C ALA A 182 15.55 6.96 -7.49
N ASP A 183 14.89 5.78 -7.61
CA ASP A 183 13.79 5.62 -8.55
C ASP A 183 12.54 6.37 -8.06
N VAL A 184 12.25 6.32 -6.74
CA VAL A 184 11.16 7.09 -6.14
C VAL A 184 11.38 8.59 -6.35
N ASP A 185 12.59 9.09 -6.10
CA ASP A 185 12.93 10.49 -6.33
C ASP A 185 12.63 10.92 -7.77
N ARG A 186 13.15 10.16 -8.75
CA ARG A 186 12.95 10.46 -10.17
C ARG A 186 11.48 10.36 -10.57
N PHE A 187 10.77 9.39 -10.04
CA PHE A 187 9.34 9.22 -10.29
C PHE A 187 8.54 10.42 -9.76
N MET A 188 8.78 10.83 -8.51
CA MET A 188 8.10 11.98 -7.91
C MET A 188 8.41 13.30 -8.62
N GLU A 189 9.65 13.46 -9.11
CA GLU A 189 10.06 14.60 -9.94
C GLU A 189 9.39 14.61 -11.33
N SER A 190 9.05 13.42 -11.85
CA SER A 190 8.44 13.25 -13.18
C SER A 190 6.91 13.30 -13.16
N THR A 191 6.28 13.37 -11.98
CA THR A 191 4.83 13.32 -11.80
C THR A 191 4.26 14.60 -11.21
N GLY A 192 3.03 14.96 -11.62
CA GLY A 192 2.26 16.07 -11.03
C GLY A 192 1.68 15.72 -9.65
N ASP A 193 1.08 16.73 -9.00
CA ASP A 193 0.55 16.65 -7.63
C ASP A 193 -0.65 15.71 -7.45
N ASP A 194 -1.29 15.33 -8.54
CA ASP A 194 -2.38 14.35 -8.54
C ASP A 194 -1.92 12.94 -8.13
N VAL A 195 -0.65 12.63 -8.37
CA VAL A 195 -0.06 11.34 -8.01
C VAL A 195 0.33 11.36 -6.54
N GLY A 196 -0.39 10.61 -5.72
CA GLY A 196 0.01 10.34 -4.35
C GLY A 196 1.07 9.24 -4.28
N LEU A 197 1.86 9.26 -3.22
CA LEU A 197 2.81 8.20 -2.90
C LEU A 197 2.22 7.29 -1.83
N LEU A 198 2.21 5.99 -2.07
CA LEU A 198 2.16 5.01 -1.01
C LEU A 198 3.57 4.86 -0.46
N PHE A 199 3.76 5.18 0.79
CA PHE A 199 5.00 4.92 1.51
C PHE A 199 4.99 3.52 2.09
N ASP A 200 5.92 2.67 1.66
CA ASP A 200 6.14 1.33 2.22
C ASP A 200 7.52 1.24 2.86
N SER A 201 7.55 1.09 4.17
CA SER A 201 8.80 1.06 4.95
C SER A 201 9.64 -0.18 4.69
N GLY A 202 9.01 -1.34 4.48
CA GLY A 202 9.70 -2.61 4.26
C GLY A 202 10.33 -2.70 2.87
N HIS A 203 9.56 -2.35 1.81
CA HIS A 203 10.09 -2.32 0.46
C HIS A 203 11.24 -1.33 0.33
N MET A 204 11.15 -0.15 0.94
CA MET A 204 12.24 0.83 0.94
C MET A 204 13.50 0.28 1.61
N THR A 205 13.34 -0.36 2.79
CA THR A 205 14.46 -0.99 3.50
C THR A 205 15.08 -2.11 2.68
N PHE A 206 14.27 -2.96 2.05
CA PHE A 206 14.79 -4.05 1.21
C PHE A 206 15.52 -3.54 -0.03
N ALA A 207 15.04 -2.47 -0.64
CA ALA A 207 15.73 -1.81 -1.75
C ALA A 207 17.07 -1.17 -1.34
N GLY A 208 17.40 -1.16 -0.05
CA GLY A 208 18.64 -0.59 0.50
C GLY A 208 18.55 0.90 0.78
N GLY A 209 17.35 1.48 0.75
CA GLY A 209 17.09 2.86 1.12
C GLY A 209 16.88 3.04 2.62
N ASP A 210 16.92 4.29 3.06
CA ASP A 210 16.52 4.71 4.40
C ASP A 210 15.05 5.13 4.38
N PRO A 211 14.14 4.37 5.02
CA PRO A 211 12.72 4.70 5.03
C PRO A 211 12.43 6.02 5.76
N VAL A 212 13.21 6.40 6.77
CA VAL A 212 13.03 7.67 7.50
C VAL A 212 13.36 8.85 6.60
N ALA A 213 14.49 8.81 5.93
CA ALA A 213 14.90 9.86 4.99
C ALA A 213 13.94 9.98 3.79
N MET A 214 13.48 8.85 3.27
CA MET A 214 12.51 8.82 2.16
C MET A 214 11.17 9.41 2.57
N LEU A 215 10.65 9.04 3.74
CA LEU A 215 9.39 9.59 4.24
C LEU A 215 9.51 11.10 4.47
N GLU A 216 10.56 11.57 5.16
CA GLU A 216 10.76 13.01 5.39
C GLU A 216 10.78 13.80 4.08
N LYS A 217 11.46 13.28 3.05
CA LYS A 217 11.57 13.94 1.74
C LYS A 217 10.22 14.06 1.02
N HIS A 218 9.40 13.02 1.07
CA HIS A 218 8.21 12.90 0.23
C HIS A 218 6.88 12.98 0.99
N VAL A 219 6.89 13.25 2.30
CA VAL A 219 5.71 13.18 3.18
C VAL A 219 4.52 14.00 2.68
N ARG A 220 4.75 15.13 2.01
CA ARG A 220 3.68 15.97 1.43
C ARG A 220 2.90 15.30 0.30
N ARG A 221 3.49 14.31 -0.33
CA ARG A 221 2.88 13.51 -1.40
C ARG A 221 2.34 12.17 -0.89
N VAL A 222 2.70 11.77 0.34
CA VAL A 222 2.22 10.53 0.94
C VAL A 222 0.72 10.62 1.22
N CYS A 223 -0.04 9.67 0.70
CA CYS A 223 -1.48 9.58 0.91
C CYS A 223 -1.93 8.21 1.42
N HIS A 224 -1.00 7.27 1.51
CA HIS A 224 -1.23 5.94 2.07
C HIS A 224 0.08 5.40 2.66
N VAL A 225 -0.02 4.58 3.70
CA VAL A 225 1.17 4.07 4.41
C VAL A 225 1.04 2.57 4.64
N HIS A 226 1.98 1.80 4.11
CA HIS A 226 2.22 0.42 4.48
C HIS A 226 3.30 0.36 5.57
N CYS A 227 2.88 -0.07 6.73
CA CYS A 227 3.75 -0.33 7.87
C CYS A 227 4.25 -1.78 7.78
N LYS A 228 5.28 -1.98 6.99
CA LYS A 228 5.95 -3.26 6.78
C LYS A 228 7.32 -3.22 7.43
N ASP A 229 7.59 -4.15 8.33
CA ASP A 229 8.92 -4.27 8.94
C ASP A 229 9.78 -5.26 8.14
N ALA A 230 11.06 -5.25 8.43
CA ALA A 230 12.02 -5.97 7.63
C ALA A 230 13.15 -6.55 8.49
N ARG A 231 13.65 -7.74 8.09
CA ARG A 231 14.76 -8.42 8.75
C ARG A 231 16.06 -8.24 7.94
N PRO A 232 16.97 -7.35 8.36
CA PRO A 232 18.18 -7.01 7.59
C PRO A 232 19.07 -8.21 7.28
N ASP A 233 19.13 -9.19 8.17
CA ASP A 233 19.95 -10.39 7.96
C ASP A 233 19.43 -11.24 6.81
N VAL A 234 18.12 -11.41 6.72
CA VAL A 234 17.48 -12.14 5.63
C VAL A 234 17.63 -11.39 4.31
N MET A 235 17.46 -10.07 4.34
CA MET A 235 17.65 -9.22 3.16
C MET A 235 19.10 -9.25 2.66
N ARG A 236 20.08 -9.25 3.57
CA ARG A 236 21.49 -9.40 3.22
C ARG A 236 21.74 -10.78 2.59
N MET A 237 21.14 -11.84 3.13
CA MET A 237 21.24 -13.18 2.57
C MET A 237 20.59 -13.26 1.17
N ALA A 238 19.43 -12.64 0.99
CA ALA A 238 18.74 -12.57 -0.29
C ALA A 238 19.63 -11.93 -1.38
N ARG A 239 20.28 -10.81 -1.06
CA ARG A 239 21.22 -10.15 -1.96
C ARG A 239 22.43 -11.04 -2.28
N ASN A 240 23.06 -11.64 -1.27
CA ASN A 240 24.25 -12.46 -1.45
C ASN A 240 24.00 -13.73 -2.28
N ARG A 241 22.77 -14.26 -2.19
CA ARG A 241 22.35 -15.48 -2.90
C ARG A 241 21.59 -15.19 -4.20
N ASN A 242 21.42 -13.92 -4.57
CA ASN A 242 20.65 -13.51 -5.73
C ASN A 242 19.22 -14.09 -5.74
N TRP A 243 18.55 -14.08 -4.60
CA TRP A 243 17.19 -14.55 -4.50
C TRP A 243 16.22 -13.70 -5.34
N SER A 244 15.15 -14.32 -5.79
CA SER A 244 13.95 -13.64 -6.26
C SER A 244 13.22 -12.97 -5.08
N PHE A 245 12.26 -12.11 -5.40
CA PHE A 245 11.39 -11.51 -4.39
C PHE A 245 10.64 -12.60 -3.59
N LEU A 246 10.02 -13.56 -4.27
CA LEU A 246 9.28 -14.65 -3.64
C LEU A 246 10.16 -15.51 -2.71
N GLU A 247 11.41 -15.80 -3.10
CA GLU A 247 12.34 -16.51 -2.22
C GLU A 247 12.67 -15.71 -0.97
N ALA A 248 12.84 -14.40 -1.08
CA ALA A 248 13.07 -13.52 0.06
C ALA A 248 11.86 -13.51 1.01
N VAL A 249 10.63 -13.42 0.47
CA VAL A 249 9.38 -13.49 1.23
C VAL A 249 9.26 -14.80 2.01
N ILE A 250 9.42 -15.94 1.34
CA ILE A 250 9.33 -17.29 1.96
C ILE A 250 10.37 -17.45 3.08
N ASN A 251 11.55 -16.84 2.92
CA ASN A 251 12.60 -16.90 3.93
C ASN A 251 12.45 -15.83 5.02
N GLY A 252 11.35 -15.07 5.04
CA GLY A 252 11.00 -14.15 6.10
C GLY A 252 11.74 -12.81 6.05
N ALA A 253 11.99 -12.27 4.85
CA ALA A 253 12.58 -10.94 4.69
C ALA A 253 11.69 -9.84 5.30
N PHE A 254 10.37 -10.00 5.18
CA PHE A 254 9.39 -9.08 5.76
C PHE A 254 8.74 -9.64 7.03
N THR A 255 8.27 -8.72 7.85
CA THR A 255 7.53 -9.01 9.09
C THR A 255 6.64 -7.82 9.47
N VAL A 256 5.91 -7.95 10.58
CA VAL A 256 5.04 -6.91 11.10
C VAL A 256 5.81 -5.85 11.89
N PRO A 257 5.28 -4.63 12.05
CA PRO A 257 5.88 -3.59 12.87
C PRO A 257 6.30 -4.06 14.26
N GLY A 258 7.56 -3.79 14.61
CA GLY A 258 8.16 -4.13 15.91
C GLY A 258 8.84 -5.49 15.98
N ASP A 259 8.86 -6.28 14.90
CA ASP A 259 9.55 -7.58 14.82
C ASP A 259 10.74 -7.55 13.82
N GLY A 260 11.13 -6.38 13.34
CA GLY A 260 12.24 -6.15 12.44
C GLY A 260 13.13 -5.01 12.90
N ALA A 261 13.66 -4.24 11.96
CA ALA A 261 14.63 -3.19 12.22
C ALA A 261 14.19 -1.79 11.75
N VAL A 262 12.95 -1.62 11.30
CA VAL A 262 12.43 -0.32 10.89
C VAL A 262 12.12 0.54 12.13
N ASP A 263 12.59 1.78 12.14
CA ASP A 263 12.28 2.74 13.21
C ASP A 263 10.90 3.36 13.02
N PHE A 264 9.84 2.61 13.43
CA PHE A 264 8.47 3.09 13.36
C PHE A 264 8.20 4.32 14.21
N ARG A 265 8.95 4.55 15.31
CA ARG A 265 8.81 5.76 16.11
C ARG A 265 9.18 6.99 15.28
N ALA A 266 10.34 6.97 14.62
CA ALA A 266 10.75 8.07 13.74
C ALA A 266 9.75 8.30 12.61
N LEU A 267 9.21 7.22 12.00
CA LEU A 267 8.20 7.33 10.94
C LEU A 267 6.90 7.98 11.44
N ILE A 268 6.37 7.54 12.58
CA ILE A 268 5.15 8.10 13.18
C ILE A 268 5.36 9.56 13.57
N ASP A 269 6.54 9.92 14.09
CA ASP A 269 6.86 11.31 14.46
C ASP A 269 6.92 12.23 13.22
N ILE A 270 7.41 11.75 12.07
CA ILE A 270 7.36 12.48 10.80
C ILE A 270 5.90 12.68 10.36
N LEU A 271 5.11 11.61 10.32
CA LEU A 271 3.71 11.68 9.93
C LEU A 271 2.91 12.64 10.82
N ARG A 272 3.19 12.64 12.12
CA ARG A 272 2.55 13.54 13.10
C ARG A 272 2.94 15.00 12.87
N ARG A 273 4.24 15.29 12.69
CA ARG A 273 4.71 16.68 12.41
C ARG A 273 4.09 17.26 11.15
N HIS A 274 3.78 16.40 10.17
CA HIS A 274 3.19 16.81 8.90
C HIS A 274 1.66 16.63 8.86
N SER A 275 1.01 16.37 10.02
CA SER A 275 -0.45 16.26 10.13
C SER A 275 -1.05 15.23 9.15
N TYR A 276 -0.37 14.10 8.97
CA TYR A 276 -0.87 13.03 8.11
C TYR A 276 -2.22 12.53 8.61
N GLN A 277 -3.15 12.33 7.68
CA GLN A 277 -4.48 11.78 7.93
C GLN A 277 -4.73 10.61 7.00
N GLY A 278 -5.25 9.52 7.55
CA GLY A 278 -5.57 8.35 6.75
C GLY A 278 -5.25 7.03 7.46
N TRP A 279 -4.76 6.08 6.69
CA TRP A 279 -4.52 4.74 7.19
C TRP A 279 -3.03 4.46 7.41
N LEU A 280 -2.75 3.78 8.51
CA LEU A 280 -1.52 3.04 8.75
C LEU A 280 -1.86 1.56 8.57
N VAL A 281 -1.43 0.97 7.50
CA VAL A 281 -1.77 -0.42 7.16
C VAL A 281 -0.64 -1.34 7.54
N VAL A 282 -0.89 -2.27 8.45
CA VAL A 282 0.04 -3.37 8.69
C VAL A 282 0.02 -4.29 7.49
N GLU A 283 1.16 -4.46 6.87
CA GLU A 283 1.34 -5.38 5.75
C GLU A 283 2.60 -6.21 5.97
N ALA A 284 2.44 -7.52 5.97
CA ALA A 284 3.55 -8.45 6.11
C ALA A 284 3.35 -9.64 5.19
N GLU A 285 4.17 -9.72 4.17
CA GLU A 285 4.24 -10.87 3.27
C GLU A 285 5.03 -11.96 3.97
N GLN A 286 4.32 -12.90 4.58
CA GLN A 286 4.89 -13.98 5.37
C GLN A 286 4.25 -15.32 5.02
N ASP A 287 4.95 -16.40 5.32
CA ASP A 287 4.36 -17.75 5.33
C ASP A 287 3.58 -17.93 6.65
N PRO A 288 2.25 -18.05 6.62
CA PRO A 288 1.43 -18.18 7.81
C PRO A 288 1.68 -19.49 8.60
N VAL A 289 2.35 -20.47 8.02
CA VAL A 289 2.77 -21.68 8.74
C VAL A 289 3.95 -21.36 9.68
N VAL A 290 4.86 -20.50 9.24
CA VAL A 290 6.04 -20.08 10.03
C VAL A 290 5.70 -18.86 10.91
N ALA A 291 4.90 -17.95 10.41
CA ALA A 291 4.46 -16.74 11.08
C ALA A 291 2.92 -16.74 11.21
N PRO A 292 2.34 -17.41 12.22
CA PRO A 292 0.88 -17.51 12.39
C PRO A 292 0.21 -16.14 12.35
N ALA A 293 -0.72 -15.96 11.40
CA ALA A 293 -1.27 -14.67 11.01
C ALA A 293 -1.85 -13.87 12.19
N TYR A 294 -2.71 -14.49 13.02
CA TYR A 294 -3.27 -13.84 14.20
C TYR A 294 -2.20 -13.27 15.14
N ARG A 295 -1.19 -14.07 15.45
CA ARG A 295 -0.11 -13.67 16.40
C ARG A 295 0.70 -12.50 15.85
N TYR A 296 1.07 -12.56 14.58
CA TYR A 296 1.87 -11.49 13.97
C TYR A 296 1.03 -10.23 13.72
N ALA A 297 -0.21 -10.37 13.29
CA ALA A 297 -1.13 -9.25 13.15
C ALA A 297 -1.37 -8.54 14.51
N ASP A 298 -1.59 -9.28 15.60
CA ASP A 298 -1.73 -8.70 16.95
C ASP A 298 -0.47 -7.96 17.40
N MET A 299 0.71 -8.52 17.12
CA MET A 299 2.01 -7.88 17.44
C MET A 299 2.16 -6.54 16.71
N GLY A 300 1.93 -6.53 15.39
CA GLY A 300 2.03 -5.30 14.58
C GLY A 300 1.01 -4.24 14.99
N TYR A 301 -0.23 -4.64 15.25
CA TYR A 301 -1.26 -3.74 15.76
C TYR A 301 -0.86 -3.08 17.08
N ARG A 302 -0.46 -3.87 18.07
CA ARG A 302 -0.08 -3.36 19.39
C ARG A 302 1.11 -2.41 19.32
N HIS A 303 2.09 -2.72 18.46
CA HIS A 303 3.24 -1.85 18.27
C HIS A 303 2.82 -0.48 17.75
N LEU A 304 2.03 -0.44 16.66
CA LEU A 304 1.56 0.82 16.07
C LEU A 304 0.59 1.57 17.00
N ALA A 305 -0.37 0.88 17.61
CA ALA A 305 -1.33 1.49 18.52
C ALA A 305 -0.66 2.19 19.69
N LYS A 306 0.41 1.59 20.26
CA LYS A 306 1.23 2.22 21.29
C LYS A 306 1.89 3.50 20.78
N LEU A 307 2.55 3.47 19.61
CA LEU A 307 3.25 4.63 19.04
C LEU A 307 2.28 5.78 18.68
N VAL A 308 1.09 5.44 18.18
CA VAL A 308 0.04 6.43 17.89
C VAL A 308 -0.49 7.05 19.19
N GLY A 309 -0.70 6.24 20.23
CA GLY A 309 -1.23 6.68 21.53
C GLY A 309 -0.24 7.51 22.36
N ASP A 310 1.05 7.17 22.35
CA ASP A 310 2.11 7.85 23.11
C ASP A 310 2.23 9.36 22.78
N GLY A 311 1.77 9.80 21.58
CA GLY A 311 1.80 11.19 21.18
C GLY A 311 0.63 12.06 21.70
N ASN A 312 -0.43 11.44 22.20
CA ASN A 312 -1.59 12.18 22.73
C ASN A 312 -1.39 12.57 24.21
N GLY A 313 -0.32 12.10 24.87
CA GLY A 313 -0.01 12.36 26.29
C GLY A 313 0.96 13.53 26.56
N SER A 314 1.51 14.19 25.51
CA SER A 314 2.60 15.18 25.69
C SER A 314 2.14 16.65 25.50
N LEU A 315 0.85 16.96 25.52
CA LEU A 315 0.30 18.31 25.45
C LEU A 315 -0.68 18.57 26.62
N ALA A 316 -0.34 18.10 27.81
CA ALA A 316 -1.03 18.50 29.06
C ALA A 316 -0.06 19.27 29.95
#